data_46e88073dd962cb489e16ddd465ea5c3
#
_entry.id   46e88073dd962cb489e16ddd465ea5c3
#
_cell.length_a   1.000
_cell.length_b   1.000
_cell.length_c   1.000
_cell.angle_alpha   90.00
_cell.angle_beta   90.00
_cell.angle_gamma   90.00
#
_symmetry.space_group_name_H-M   'P 1'
#
loop_
_entity.id
_entity.type
_entity.pdbx_description
1 polymer ?
#
loop_
_entity_poly.entity_id
_entity_poly.type
_entity_poly.pdbx_seq_one_letter_code
_entity_poly.pdbx_strand_id
1 'polypeptide(L)'
;MNAHPPPQLRQLTRPDEVTPRLREELIDCWEAVVNSGGAVIAAEFPLPPVSRTDVAPVVDGLVRALDPGLGRMLVATVGGALAGWLVVRRDRHPLVAHRGAVNHVQTLPRLRGRGIATALMERATAVAREEMGLERLAIAVRGGAGLEEFYRRLGWTEVGRWPGALRVAPGDDRDEILMSLVL
;
A
#
# COMPACT_ATOMS: atom_id res chain seq x y z
N MET A 1 -12.59 -15.30 23.68
CA MET A 1 -11.88 -14.79 22.48
C MET A 1 -12.74 -13.68 21.87
N ASN A 2 -12.38 -12.42 22.10
CA ASN A 2 -13.13 -11.29 21.50
C ASN A 2 -12.79 -11.24 20.02
N ALA A 3 -13.67 -11.78 19.18
CA ALA A 3 -13.57 -11.60 17.74
C ALA A 3 -13.73 -10.11 17.45
N HIS A 4 -12.66 -9.49 16.97
CA HIS A 4 -12.74 -8.10 16.51
C HIS A 4 -13.64 -8.07 15.27
N PRO A 5 -14.52 -7.06 15.13
CA PRO A 5 -15.33 -6.97 13.92
C PRO A 5 -14.41 -6.90 12.68
N PRO A 6 -14.81 -7.56 11.59
CA PRO A 6 -14.05 -7.50 10.34
C PRO A 6 -13.91 -6.06 9.85
N PRO A 7 -12.79 -5.69 9.19
CA PRO A 7 -12.63 -4.36 8.65
C PRO A 7 -13.69 -4.09 7.57
N GLN A 8 -14.24 -2.88 7.57
CA GLN A 8 -15.06 -2.40 6.47
C GLN A 8 -14.15 -1.83 5.39
N LEU A 9 -14.33 -2.28 4.15
CA LEU A 9 -13.52 -1.86 3.02
C LEU A 9 -14.28 -0.85 2.15
N ARG A 10 -13.61 0.21 1.75
CA ARG A 10 -14.13 1.23 0.83
C ARG A 10 -13.10 1.52 -0.25
N GLN A 11 -13.58 1.78 -1.45
CA GLN A 11 -12.78 2.17 -2.60
C GLN A 11 -13.00 3.64 -2.90
N LEU A 12 -11.93 4.34 -3.22
CA LEU A 12 -11.92 5.75 -3.62
C LEU A 12 -11.24 5.86 -4.97
N THR A 13 -11.87 6.58 -5.87
CA THR A 13 -11.42 6.75 -7.27
C THR A 13 -11.20 8.19 -7.66
N ARG A 14 -11.72 9.12 -6.87
CA ARG A 14 -11.69 10.56 -7.13
C ARG A 14 -11.24 11.35 -5.90
N PRO A 15 -10.60 12.50 -6.09
CA PRO A 15 -10.15 13.34 -4.98
C PRO A 15 -11.24 13.78 -4.02
N ASP A 16 -12.44 14.09 -4.53
CA ASP A 16 -13.59 14.58 -3.75
C ASP A 16 -14.23 13.51 -2.84
N GLU A 17 -13.88 12.25 -3.05
CA GLU A 17 -14.29 11.14 -2.16
C GLU A 17 -13.45 11.08 -0.87
N VAL A 18 -12.31 11.77 -0.83
CA VAL A 18 -11.43 11.85 0.34
C VAL A 18 -11.84 13.05 1.20
N THR A 19 -12.58 12.77 2.26
CA THR A 19 -12.98 13.82 3.21
C THR A 19 -11.80 14.40 3.97
N PRO A 20 -11.88 15.64 4.50
CA PRO A 20 -10.83 16.22 5.34
C PRO A 20 -10.42 15.31 6.49
N ARG A 21 -11.39 14.67 7.16
CA ARG A 21 -11.12 13.70 8.23
C ARG A 21 -10.31 12.52 7.74
N LEU A 22 -10.71 11.90 6.62
CA LEU A 22 -9.98 10.76 6.06
C LEU A 22 -8.56 11.16 5.65
N ARG A 23 -8.38 12.36 5.08
CA ARG A 23 -7.06 12.89 4.77
C ARG A 23 -6.16 12.94 6.01
N GLU A 24 -6.65 13.47 7.13
CA GLU A 24 -5.88 13.51 8.38
C GLU A 24 -5.56 12.10 8.88
N GLU A 25 -6.52 11.17 8.82
CA GLU A 25 -6.32 9.77 9.22
C GLU A 25 -5.29 9.05 8.31
N LEU A 26 -5.21 9.37 7.02
CA LEU A 26 -4.19 8.85 6.09
C LEU A 26 -2.79 9.35 6.47
N ILE A 27 -2.66 10.64 6.78
CA ILE A 27 -1.39 11.24 7.23
C ILE A 27 -0.92 10.58 8.52
N ASP A 28 -1.80 10.49 9.53
CA ASP A 28 -1.48 9.87 10.83
C ASP A 28 -1.08 8.39 10.67
N CYS A 29 -1.81 7.66 9.83
CA CYS A 29 -1.51 6.26 9.56
C CYS A 29 -0.11 6.10 8.93
N TRP A 30 0.19 6.89 7.92
CA TRP A 30 1.45 6.77 7.18
C TRP A 30 2.64 7.20 8.03
N GLU A 31 2.55 8.34 8.73
CA GLU A 31 3.57 8.76 9.69
C GLU A 31 3.87 7.66 10.71
N ALA A 32 2.82 7.09 11.33
CA ALA A 32 2.97 6.02 12.31
C ALA A 32 3.61 4.75 11.71
N VAL A 33 3.25 4.38 10.48
CA VAL A 33 3.80 3.21 9.79
C VAL A 33 5.26 3.41 9.44
N VAL A 34 5.63 4.55 8.88
CA VAL A 34 7.04 4.86 8.52
C VAL A 34 7.92 4.88 9.77
N ASN A 35 7.49 5.58 10.81
CA ASN A 35 8.25 5.71 12.06
C ASN A 35 8.32 4.39 12.85
N SER A 36 7.48 3.41 12.53
CA SER A 36 7.58 2.04 13.07
C SER A 36 8.45 1.10 12.23
N GLY A 37 9.22 1.64 11.26
CA GLY A 37 10.06 0.86 10.34
C GLY A 37 9.32 0.28 9.15
N GLY A 38 8.11 0.76 8.85
CA GLY A 38 7.32 0.35 7.68
C GLY A 38 7.69 1.10 6.40
N ALA A 39 6.84 0.98 5.39
CA ALA A 39 6.97 1.41 4.01
C ALA A 39 7.53 2.83 3.81
N VAL A 40 8.83 2.94 3.56
CA VAL A 40 9.49 4.15 3.07
C VAL A 40 9.68 3.99 1.57
N ILE A 41 9.26 5.01 0.82
CA ILE A 41 9.50 5.10 -0.62
C ILE A 41 10.47 6.25 -0.85
N ALA A 42 11.64 5.95 -1.39
CA ALA A 42 12.75 6.89 -1.52
C ALA A 42 12.41 8.19 -2.26
N ALA A 43 11.45 8.13 -3.20
CA ALA A 43 11.02 9.29 -3.97
C ALA A 43 10.02 10.20 -3.22
N GLU A 44 9.54 9.80 -2.06
CA GLU A 44 8.43 10.48 -1.38
C GLU A 44 8.90 11.34 -0.20
N PHE A 45 9.79 10.83 0.64
CA PHE A 45 10.32 11.58 1.78
C PHE A 45 11.62 10.95 2.32
N PRO A 46 12.34 11.66 3.23
CA PRO A 46 13.59 11.16 3.80
C PRO A 46 13.39 9.92 4.68
N LEU A 47 14.48 9.35 5.12
CA LEU A 47 14.46 8.26 6.11
C LEU A 47 13.77 8.70 7.41
N PRO A 48 13.13 7.76 8.13
CA PRO A 48 12.53 8.09 9.43
C PRO A 48 13.57 8.62 10.43
N PRO A 49 13.14 9.45 11.40
CA PRO A 49 11.75 9.79 11.65
C PRO A 49 11.20 10.85 10.69
N VAL A 50 9.97 10.64 10.22
CA VAL A 50 9.22 11.63 9.44
C VAL A 50 8.17 12.30 10.31
N SER A 51 7.79 13.52 9.94
CA SER A 51 6.74 14.30 10.58
C SER A 51 5.49 14.41 9.70
N ARG A 52 4.39 14.87 10.27
CA ARG A 52 3.18 15.20 9.51
C ARG A 52 3.46 16.16 8.35
N THR A 53 4.38 17.12 8.54
CA THR A 53 4.74 18.10 7.51
C THR A 53 5.48 17.47 6.34
N ASP A 54 6.18 16.36 6.54
CA ASP A 54 6.80 15.60 5.47
C ASP A 54 5.76 14.75 4.73
N VAL A 55 4.82 14.14 5.46
CA VAL A 55 3.84 13.18 4.93
C VAL A 55 2.65 13.86 4.25
N ALA A 56 2.15 14.98 4.79
CA ALA A 56 0.95 15.64 4.29
C ALA A 56 0.99 16.00 2.79
N PRO A 57 2.06 16.63 2.25
CA PRO A 57 2.11 16.95 0.82
C PRO A 57 2.12 15.71 -0.07
N VAL A 58 2.66 14.58 0.42
CA VAL A 58 2.68 13.31 -0.32
C VAL A 58 1.28 12.70 -0.36
N VAL A 59 0.56 12.69 0.76
CA VAL A 59 -0.86 12.28 0.80
C VAL A 59 -1.69 13.15 -0.13
N ASP A 60 -1.51 14.47 -0.11
CA ASP A 60 -2.21 15.39 -1.02
C ASP A 60 -1.90 15.09 -2.49
N GLY A 61 -0.66 14.75 -2.80
CA GLY A 61 -0.24 14.32 -4.13
C GLY A 61 -0.95 13.04 -4.57
N LEU A 62 -1.01 12.03 -3.70
CA LEU A 62 -1.73 10.77 -3.97
C LEU A 62 -3.22 11.00 -4.18
N VAL A 63 -3.83 11.82 -3.33
CA VAL A 63 -5.27 12.15 -3.44
C VAL A 63 -5.56 12.86 -4.76
N ARG A 64 -4.78 13.91 -5.11
CA ARG A 64 -4.94 14.62 -6.39
C ARG A 64 -4.75 13.73 -7.62
N ALA A 65 -3.94 12.68 -7.49
CA ALA A 65 -3.66 11.74 -8.58
C ALA A 65 -4.73 10.63 -8.72
N LEU A 66 -5.77 10.62 -7.90
CA LEU A 66 -6.88 9.68 -8.06
C LEU A 66 -7.63 9.99 -9.36
N ASP A 67 -7.74 8.95 -10.19
CA ASP A 67 -8.39 8.99 -11.50
C ASP A 67 -9.11 7.66 -11.70
N PRO A 68 -10.43 7.65 -11.94
CA PRO A 68 -11.21 6.41 -12.11
C PRO A 68 -10.67 5.48 -13.20
N GLY A 69 -9.98 6.02 -14.21
CA GLY A 69 -9.37 5.24 -15.29
C GLY A 69 -8.02 4.59 -14.92
N LEU A 70 -7.35 5.08 -13.87
CA LEU A 70 -5.95 4.74 -13.61
C LEU A 70 -5.67 4.18 -12.23
N GLY A 71 -6.44 4.57 -11.21
CA GLY A 71 -6.09 4.25 -9.84
C GLY A 71 -7.28 3.96 -8.95
N ARG A 72 -7.01 3.20 -7.90
CA ARG A 72 -7.94 2.91 -6.80
C ARG A 72 -7.20 3.05 -5.49
N MET A 73 -7.71 3.88 -4.60
CA MET A 73 -7.30 3.84 -3.20
C MET A 73 -8.30 2.96 -2.43
N LEU A 74 -7.81 1.93 -1.79
CA LEU A 74 -8.62 1.08 -0.92
C LEU A 74 -8.32 1.44 0.52
N VAL A 75 -9.36 1.67 1.30
CA VAL A 75 -9.25 1.98 2.73
C VAL A 75 -10.01 0.94 3.54
N ALA A 76 -9.42 0.53 4.65
CA ALA A 76 -10.02 -0.36 5.64
C ALA A 76 -10.30 0.45 6.91
N THR A 77 -11.50 0.35 7.45
CA THR A 77 -11.88 0.99 8.72
C THR A 77 -12.31 -0.04 9.75
N VAL A 78 -12.04 0.25 11.01
CA VAL A 78 -12.49 -0.52 12.18
C VAL A 78 -13.11 0.45 13.16
N GLY A 79 -14.37 0.22 13.54
CA GLY A 79 -15.09 1.15 14.40
C GLY A 79 -15.26 2.57 13.82
N GLY A 80 -15.31 2.68 12.48
CA GLY A 80 -15.45 3.96 11.78
C GLY A 80 -14.16 4.80 11.66
N ALA A 81 -13.01 4.30 12.14
CA ALA A 81 -11.71 4.94 12.00
C ALA A 81 -10.81 4.17 11.02
N LEU A 82 -9.91 4.88 10.33
CA LEU A 82 -8.95 4.25 9.41
C LEU A 82 -8.07 3.25 10.16
N ALA A 83 -7.95 2.07 9.58
CA ALA A 83 -7.13 0.97 10.10
C ALA A 83 -5.98 0.59 9.16
N GLY A 84 -6.13 0.83 7.88
CA GLY A 84 -5.12 0.58 6.86
C GLY A 84 -5.60 1.03 5.49
N TRP A 85 -4.67 1.06 4.52
CA TRP A 85 -4.97 1.48 3.15
C TRP A 85 -3.90 0.99 2.18
N LEU A 86 -4.22 1.01 0.90
CA LEU A 86 -3.29 0.78 -0.21
C LEU A 86 -3.78 1.50 -1.47
N VAL A 87 -2.91 1.57 -2.47
CA VAL A 87 -3.25 2.09 -3.80
C VAL A 87 -2.94 1.05 -4.85
N VAL A 88 -3.88 0.81 -5.77
CA VAL A 88 -3.67 0.07 -7.02
C VAL A 88 -3.61 1.06 -8.16
N ARG A 89 -2.58 0.99 -8.99
CA ARG A 89 -2.40 1.88 -10.15
C ARG A 89 -2.14 1.08 -11.41
N ARG A 90 -2.69 1.57 -12.53
CA ARG A 90 -2.37 1.13 -13.89
C ARG A 90 -1.54 2.19 -14.60
N ASP A 91 -0.66 1.79 -15.49
CA ASP A 91 0.03 2.69 -16.40
C ASP A 91 -0.85 2.97 -17.64
N ARG A 92 -0.76 4.19 -18.18
CA ARG A 92 -1.48 4.59 -19.41
C ARG A 92 -0.83 4.03 -20.68
N HIS A 93 0.46 3.72 -20.62
CA HIS A 93 1.19 3.29 -21.81
C HIS A 93 0.72 1.91 -22.26
N PRO A 94 0.31 1.73 -23.54
CA PRO A 94 -0.27 0.47 -24.04
C PRO A 94 0.60 -0.76 -23.79
N LEU A 95 1.93 -0.60 -23.85
CA LEU A 95 2.88 -1.71 -23.64
C LEU A 95 2.72 -2.36 -22.24
N VAL A 96 2.27 -1.62 -21.24
CA VAL A 96 2.19 -2.06 -19.85
C VAL A 96 0.80 -1.93 -19.26
N ALA A 97 -0.20 -1.49 -20.04
CA ALA A 97 -1.56 -1.21 -19.57
C ALA A 97 -2.33 -2.47 -19.08
N HIS A 98 -1.84 -3.67 -19.42
CA HIS A 98 -2.40 -4.95 -18.95
C HIS A 98 -2.01 -5.29 -17.51
N ARG A 99 -1.08 -4.54 -16.90
CA ARG A 99 -0.62 -4.75 -15.53
C ARG A 99 -0.84 -3.53 -14.65
N GLY A 100 -0.92 -3.76 -13.35
CA GLY A 100 -0.96 -2.71 -12.33
C GLY A 100 0.12 -2.87 -11.29
N ALA A 101 0.33 -1.82 -10.51
CA ALA A 101 1.19 -1.84 -9.33
C ALA A 101 0.35 -1.63 -8.07
N VAL A 102 0.64 -2.38 -7.03
CA VAL A 102 0.14 -2.15 -5.67
C VAL A 102 1.19 -1.38 -4.91
N ASN A 103 0.80 -0.28 -4.30
CA ASN A 103 1.68 0.58 -3.51
C ASN A 103 1.04 0.90 -2.17
N HIS A 104 1.86 1.35 -1.22
CA HIS A 104 1.40 1.88 0.08
C HIS A 104 0.52 0.90 0.87
N VAL A 105 0.86 -0.40 0.88
CA VAL A 105 0.16 -1.37 1.72
C VAL A 105 0.47 -1.08 3.18
N GLN A 106 -0.46 -0.44 3.86
CA GLN A 106 -0.27 0.08 5.21
C GLN A 106 -1.35 -0.42 6.16
N THR A 107 -0.93 -0.77 7.36
CA THR A 107 -1.82 -1.07 8.48
C THR A 107 -1.30 -0.34 9.71
N LEU A 108 -2.16 0.39 10.40
CA LEU A 108 -1.81 1.05 11.64
C LEU A 108 -1.09 0.07 12.59
N PRO A 109 0.09 0.42 13.14
CA PRO A 109 0.91 -0.51 13.92
C PRO A 109 0.14 -1.23 15.04
N ARG A 110 -0.73 -0.51 15.77
CA ARG A 110 -1.56 -1.06 16.85
C ARG A 110 -2.64 -2.04 16.39
N LEU A 111 -2.92 -2.11 15.09
CA LEU A 111 -3.93 -2.98 14.49
C LEU A 111 -3.36 -4.11 13.63
N ARG A 112 -2.02 -4.25 13.59
CA ARG A 112 -1.36 -5.36 12.90
C ARG A 112 -1.76 -6.71 13.49
N GLY A 113 -1.65 -7.76 12.69
CA GLY A 113 -2.04 -9.12 13.10
C GLY A 113 -3.56 -9.39 13.12
N ARG A 114 -4.39 -8.44 12.66
CA ARG A 114 -5.87 -8.56 12.65
C ARG A 114 -6.46 -8.81 11.26
N GLY A 115 -5.64 -9.26 10.29
CA GLY A 115 -6.10 -9.57 8.94
C GLY A 115 -6.39 -8.37 8.03
N ILE A 116 -6.12 -7.13 8.45
CA ILE A 116 -6.46 -5.91 7.69
C ILE A 116 -5.71 -5.87 6.37
N ALA A 117 -4.39 -6.12 6.37
CA ALA A 117 -3.59 -6.13 5.14
C ALA A 117 -4.05 -7.26 4.19
N THR A 118 -4.40 -8.43 4.72
CA THR A 118 -4.95 -9.53 3.93
C THR A 118 -6.24 -9.11 3.24
N ALA A 119 -7.21 -8.56 3.98
CA ALA A 119 -8.48 -8.11 3.43
C ALA A 119 -8.30 -7.01 2.36
N LEU A 120 -7.37 -6.06 2.58
CA LEU A 120 -7.03 -5.03 1.59
C LEU A 120 -6.45 -5.66 0.32
N MET A 121 -5.52 -6.62 0.43
CA MET A 121 -4.88 -7.26 -0.72
C MET A 121 -5.85 -8.15 -1.50
N GLU A 122 -6.73 -8.88 -0.83
CA GLU A 122 -7.79 -9.67 -1.47
C GLU A 122 -8.74 -8.74 -2.25
N ARG A 123 -9.15 -7.62 -1.64
CA ARG A 123 -9.99 -6.63 -2.33
C ARG A 123 -9.25 -5.98 -3.51
N ALA A 124 -7.96 -5.67 -3.36
CA ALA A 124 -7.14 -5.13 -4.45
C ALA A 124 -7.07 -6.10 -5.64
N THR A 125 -6.92 -7.39 -5.38
CA THR A 125 -6.91 -8.44 -6.40
C THR A 125 -8.25 -8.50 -7.15
N ALA A 126 -9.37 -8.48 -6.43
CA ALA A 126 -10.72 -8.48 -7.02
C ALA A 126 -10.94 -7.23 -7.88
N VAL A 127 -10.66 -6.04 -7.35
CA VAL A 127 -10.78 -4.75 -8.06
C VAL A 127 -9.90 -4.71 -9.31
N ALA A 128 -8.66 -5.16 -9.22
CA ALA A 128 -7.74 -5.19 -10.34
C ALA A 128 -8.26 -6.07 -11.48
N ARG A 129 -8.76 -7.26 -11.16
CA ARG A 129 -9.29 -8.21 -12.14
C ARG A 129 -10.63 -7.74 -12.72
N GLU A 130 -11.59 -7.45 -11.85
CA GLU A 130 -13.00 -7.32 -12.23
C GLU A 130 -13.36 -5.91 -12.69
N GLU A 131 -12.76 -4.88 -12.08
CA GLU A 131 -13.13 -3.49 -12.34
C GLU A 131 -12.10 -2.76 -13.20
N MET A 132 -10.82 -3.14 -13.11
CA MET A 132 -9.75 -2.51 -13.90
C MET A 132 -9.34 -3.34 -15.12
N GLY A 133 -9.77 -4.62 -15.24
CA GLY A 133 -9.44 -5.50 -16.36
C GLY A 133 -7.93 -5.74 -16.46
N LEU A 134 -7.22 -5.79 -15.34
CA LEU A 134 -5.80 -6.09 -15.30
C LEU A 134 -5.56 -7.61 -15.34
N GLU A 135 -4.46 -8.02 -15.94
CA GLU A 135 -4.03 -9.41 -16.03
C GLU A 135 -2.98 -9.76 -14.98
N ARG A 136 -2.28 -8.74 -14.46
CA ARG A 136 -1.19 -8.91 -13.49
C ARG A 136 -1.12 -7.73 -12.52
N LEU A 137 -0.67 -8.03 -11.30
CA LEU A 137 -0.23 -7.04 -10.33
C LEU A 137 1.26 -7.22 -10.02
N ALA A 138 1.93 -6.11 -9.76
CA ALA A 138 3.31 -6.07 -9.27
C ALA A 138 3.39 -5.28 -7.97
N ILE A 139 4.34 -5.65 -7.11
CA ILE A 139 4.69 -4.91 -5.90
C ILE A 139 6.20 -5.03 -5.67
N ALA A 140 6.83 -3.94 -5.24
CA ALA A 140 8.19 -3.96 -4.72
C ALA A 140 8.15 -4.01 -3.20
N VAL A 141 8.87 -4.94 -2.60
CA VAL A 141 8.92 -5.13 -1.16
C VAL A 141 10.35 -5.09 -0.65
N ARG A 142 10.50 -4.60 0.58
CA ARG A 142 11.80 -4.61 1.27
C ARG A 142 12.04 -5.97 1.90
N GLY A 143 13.19 -6.57 1.59
CA GLY A 143 13.63 -7.83 2.14
C GLY A 143 13.92 -7.78 3.64
N GLY A 144 13.87 -8.95 4.28
CA GLY A 144 14.25 -9.13 5.68
C GLY A 144 13.25 -8.65 6.72
N ALA A 145 12.00 -8.30 6.30
CA ALA A 145 10.92 -7.89 7.19
C ALA A 145 9.77 -8.90 7.25
N GLY A 146 9.95 -10.10 6.69
CA GLY A 146 8.92 -11.14 6.63
C GLY A 146 7.77 -10.83 5.64
N LEU A 147 7.91 -9.77 4.84
CA LEU A 147 6.88 -9.36 3.88
C LEU A 147 6.77 -10.33 2.71
N GLU A 148 7.90 -10.92 2.27
CA GLU A 148 7.91 -11.90 1.19
C GLU A 148 6.98 -13.08 1.48
N GLU A 149 7.04 -13.60 2.70
CA GLU A 149 6.20 -14.72 3.11
C GLU A 149 4.72 -14.34 3.21
N PHE A 150 4.44 -13.12 3.68
CA PHE A 150 3.07 -12.58 3.67
C PHE A 150 2.50 -12.56 2.26
N TYR A 151 3.22 -12.03 1.26
CA TYR A 151 2.75 -11.98 -0.11
C TYR A 151 2.70 -13.36 -0.78
N ARG A 152 3.65 -14.26 -0.50
CA ARG A 152 3.60 -15.65 -1.00
C ARG A 152 2.33 -16.37 -0.57
N ARG A 153 1.90 -16.21 0.68
CA ARG A 153 0.63 -16.79 1.17
C ARG A 153 -0.60 -16.25 0.43
N LEU A 154 -0.51 -15.08 -0.18
CA LEU A 154 -1.55 -14.49 -1.02
C LEU A 154 -1.39 -14.83 -2.51
N GLY A 155 -0.50 -15.78 -2.85
CA GLY A 155 -0.29 -16.24 -4.23
C GLY A 155 0.71 -15.43 -5.04
N TRP A 156 1.39 -14.46 -4.44
CA TRP A 156 2.43 -13.68 -5.12
C TRP A 156 3.72 -14.49 -5.28
N THR A 157 4.40 -14.30 -6.41
CA THR A 157 5.70 -14.92 -6.70
C THR A 157 6.79 -13.88 -6.85
N GLU A 158 7.98 -14.17 -6.34
CA GLU A 158 9.17 -13.36 -6.57
C GLU A 158 9.61 -13.50 -8.04
N VAL A 159 9.76 -12.38 -8.74
CA VAL A 159 10.16 -12.34 -10.15
C VAL A 159 11.48 -11.61 -10.36
N GLY A 160 12.01 -10.97 -9.34
CA GLY A 160 13.31 -10.31 -9.37
C GLY A 160 13.74 -9.84 -7.98
N ARG A 161 15.05 -9.67 -7.82
CA ARG A 161 15.67 -9.21 -6.58
C ARG A 161 16.87 -8.36 -6.88
N TRP A 162 16.96 -7.21 -6.21
CA TRP A 162 18.14 -6.36 -6.25
C TRP A 162 18.80 -6.36 -4.87
N PRO A 163 19.91 -7.11 -4.69
CA PRO A 163 20.56 -7.21 -3.40
C PRO A 163 21.10 -5.87 -2.90
N GLY A 164 20.85 -5.56 -1.62
CA GLY A 164 21.36 -4.37 -0.97
C GLY A 164 20.89 -3.03 -1.53
N ALA A 165 19.81 -3.02 -2.32
CA ALA A 165 19.31 -1.81 -3.00
C ALA A 165 18.81 -0.72 -2.05
N LEU A 166 18.35 -1.11 -0.85
CA LEU A 166 17.67 -0.21 0.08
C LEU A 166 18.50 -0.06 1.37
N ARG A 167 19.09 1.12 1.58
CA ARG A 167 19.74 1.44 2.85
C ARG A 167 18.74 2.05 3.82
N VAL A 168 18.33 1.29 4.83
CA VAL A 168 17.34 1.72 5.83
C VAL A 168 17.97 2.38 7.06
N ALA A 169 19.24 2.10 7.31
CA ALA A 169 20.08 2.74 8.32
C ALA A 169 21.56 2.55 7.96
N PRO A 170 22.50 3.30 8.54
CA PRO A 170 23.93 3.05 8.36
C PRO A 170 24.27 1.58 8.67
N GLY A 171 24.79 0.85 7.67
CA GLY A 171 25.13 -0.58 7.81
C GLY A 171 23.95 -1.55 7.74
N ASP A 172 22.73 -1.08 7.49
CA ASP A 172 21.54 -1.92 7.29
C ASP A 172 21.03 -1.78 5.86
N ASP A 173 21.65 -2.53 4.95
CA ASP A 173 21.26 -2.62 3.56
C ASP A 173 20.31 -3.80 3.35
N ARG A 174 19.18 -3.55 2.70
CA ARG A 174 18.14 -4.54 2.44
C ARG A 174 17.92 -4.72 0.94
N ASP A 175 17.49 -5.91 0.57
CA ASP A 175 17.13 -6.20 -0.81
C ASP A 175 15.83 -5.49 -1.17
N GLU A 176 15.73 -5.06 -2.43
CA GLU A 176 14.44 -4.76 -3.06
C GLU A 176 13.98 -5.98 -3.85
N ILE A 177 12.79 -6.47 -3.53
CA ILE A 177 12.24 -7.69 -4.09
C ILE A 177 11.01 -7.35 -4.91
N LEU A 178 11.03 -7.65 -6.20
CA LEU A 178 9.89 -7.50 -7.08
C LEU A 178 9.05 -8.78 -7.04
N MET A 179 7.78 -8.64 -6.67
CA MET A 179 6.82 -9.73 -6.67
C MET A 179 5.69 -9.47 -7.65
N SER A 180 5.14 -10.52 -8.23
CA SER A 180 4.04 -10.46 -9.20
C SER A 180 2.95 -11.47 -8.85
N LEU A 181 1.70 -11.07 -9.14
CA LEU A 181 0.51 -11.90 -9.05
C LEU A 181 -0.16 -11.94 -10.43
N VAL A 182 -0.43 -13.13 -10.93
CA VAL A 182 -1.31 -13.34 -12.11
C VAL A 182 -2.75 -13.31 -11.63
N LEU A 183 -3.62 -12.53 -12.30
CA LEU A 183 -5.01 -12.32 -11.92
C LEU A 183 -5.97 -13.29 -12.62
#